data_c9ede6ff808deff6f4b47f664c9e6468
#
_entry.id   c9ede6ff808deff6f4b47f664c9e6468
#
_cell.length_a   1.000
_cell.length_b   1.000
_cell.length_c   1.000
_cell.angle_alpha   90.00
_cell.angle_beta   90.00
_cell.angle_gamma   90.00
#
_symmetry.space_group_name_H-M   'P 1'
#
loop_
_entity.id
_entity.type
_entity.pdbx_description
1 polymer ?
#
loop_
_entity_poly.entity_id
_entity_poly.type
_entity_poly.pdbx_seq_one_letter_code
_entity_poly.pdbx_strand_id
1 'polypeptide(L)'
;LLGIDGGGSHTRVLIRSSEGEVLGSWQGPGSNPFDHPDWRATLIQLLGGLPIQPREIAAYCVGLAGHSDLPRVSDEQSKLIRLLFPGVPGTVVNDAQIAHDGAFLVQAGVLLLAGTGSAAWTSDGQGRHGRVGGQGEAYGDEGSAHWIGRQALSRLVRALDGRRPDPPFKDALLPYFQLEDPTPHAVLEWTHATHHPRSRIASVAQWVDALAAQGEPTATSLMREAGCLLAELVEASWLGQSPELAKRWSCAGSVTGSARVQEALMRLLGESRYCPAVYTPLEGAVWRAGELLKSVRP
;
A
#
# COMPACT_ATOMS: atom_id res chain seq x y z
N LEU A 1 -8.32 9.15 21.41
CA LEU A 1 -8.09 7.98 20.55
C LEU A 1 -6.82 8.19 19.75
N LEU A 2 -6.00 7.15 19.66
CA LEU A 2 -4.74 7.16 18.91
C LEU A 2 -4.81 6.17 17.76
N GLY A 3 -4.51 6.63 16.54
CA GLY A 3 -4.29 5.82 15.34
C GLY A 3 -2.85 5.94 14.85
N ILE A 4 -2.27 4.82 14.41
CA ILE A 4 -0.93 4.78 13.80
C ILE A 4 -1.00 3.95 12.52
N ASP A 5 -0.40 4.48 11.46
CA ASP A 5 -0.21 3.85 10.15
C ASP A 5 1.29 3.78 9.86
N GLY A 6 1.90 2.62 10.07
CA GLY A 6 3.33 2.36 9.89
C GLY A 6 3.62 1.54 8.66
N GLY A 7 3.84 2.23 7.55
CA GLY A 7 4.18 1.63 6.25
C GLY A 7 5.67 1.56 5.95
N GLY A 8 6.01 1.18 4.71
CA GLY A 8 7.39 1.10 4.23
C GLY A 8 8.09 2.45 4.08
N SER A 9 7.38 3.49 3.66
CA SER A 9 7.99 4.81 3.41
C SER A 9 7.82 5.79 4.56
N HIS A 10 6.70 5.72 5.27
CA HIS A 10 6.35 6.66 6.34
C HIS A 10 5.62 5.95 7.47
N THR A 11 5.74 6.50 8.68
CA THR A 11 4.89 6.20 9.84
C THR A 11 4.12 7.45 10.21
N ARG A 12 2.80 7.36 10.25
CA ARG A 12 1.90 8.47 10.55
C ARG A 12 1.15 8.21 11.84
N VAL A 13 0.91 9.27 12.59
CA VAL A 13 0.18 9.23 13.87
C VAL A 13 -0.94 10.26 13.83
N LEU A 14 -2.11 9.88 14.31
CA LEU A 14 -3.26 10.77 14.46
C LEU A 14 -3.89 10.58 15.84
N ILE A 15 -4.14 11.68 16.53
CA ILE A 15 -4.85 11.70 17.80
C ILE A 15 -6.14 12.49 17.62
N ARG A 16 -7.27 11.89 18.03
CA ARG A 16 -8.57 12.55 18.06
C ARG A 16 -9.17 12.50 19.46
N SER A 17 -9.96 13.52 19.79
CA SER A 17 -10.80 13.53 21.01
C SER A 17 -11.94 12.49 20.90
N SER A 18 -12.69 12.29 21.97
CA SER A 18 -13.92 11.47 21.98
C SER A 18 -15.02 12.06 21.08
N GLU A 19 -15.02 13.37 20.89
CA GLU A 19 -15.95 14.11 20.04
C GLU A 19 -15.52 14.13 18.56
N GLY A 20 -14.32 13.55 18.22
CA GLY A 20 -13.80 13.45 16.86
C GLY A 20 -12.91 14.61 16.43
N GLU A 21 -12.62 15.57 17.32
CA GLU A 21 -11.71 16.68 17.04
C GLU A 21 -10.27 16.18 16.89
N VAL A 22 -9.54 16.69 15.90
CA VAL A 22 -8.11 16.38 15.70
C VAL A 22 -7.27 17.14 16.72
N LEU A 23 -6.64 16.42 17.64
CA LEU A 23 -5.76 16.98 18.66
C LEU A 23 -4.31 17.09 18.17
N GLY A 24 -3.92 16.31 17.18
CA GLY A 24 -2.62 16.38 16.55
C GLY A 24 -2.37 15.28 15.53
N SER A 25 -1.41 15.55 14.63
CA SER A 25 -0.94 14.60 13.62
C SER A 25 0.58 14.74 13.45
N TRP A 26 1.27 13.60 13.34
CA TRP A 26 2.72 13.53 13.20
C TRP A 26 3.12 12.53 12.14
N GLN A 27 4.29 12.72 11.56
CA GLN A 27 4.86 11.81 10.57
C GLN A 27 6.35 11.61 10.83
N GLY A 28 6.81 10.37 10.66
CA GLY A 28 8.20 9.96 10.71
C GLY A 28 8.57 9.03 9.55
N PRO A 29 9.82 8.53 9.54
CA PRO A 29 10.28 7.54 8.57
C PRO A 29 9.43 6.25 8.58
N GLY A 30 9.61 5.41 7.57
CA GLY A 30 8.98 4.09 7.49
C GLY A 30 9.39 3.17 8.63
N SER A 31 8.50 2.27 9.02
CA SER A 31 8.71 1.30 10.09
C SER A 31 8.46 -0.15 9.68
N ASN A 32 8.49 -0.44 8.37
CA ASN A 32 8.43 -1.82 7.89
C ASN A 32 9.71 -2.58 8.25
N PRO A 33 9.65 -3.68 9.02
CA PRO A 33 10.83 -4.45 9.44
C PRO A 33 11.64 -5.07 8.30
N PHE A 34 11.01 -5.29 7.15
CA PHE A 34 11.67 -5.88 5.98
C PHE A 34 12.48 -4.87 5.17
N ASP A 35 12.12 -3.58 5.25
CA ASP A 35 12.78 -2.51 4.51
C ASP A 35 13.71 -1.67 5.42
N HIS A 36 13.43 -1.64 6.74
CA HIS A 36 14.09 -0.78 7.72
C HIS A 36 14.58 -1.58 8.93
N PRO A 37 15.87 -1.95 9.00
CA PRO A 37 16.43 -2.67 10.17
C PRO A 37 16.19 -1.94 11.50
N ASP A 38 16.20 -0.60 11.48
CA ASP A 38 16.04 0.26 12.66
C ASP A 38 14.58 0.63 12.99
N TRP A 39 13.60 -0.12 12.43
CA TRP A 39 12.19 0.16 12.61
C TRP A 39 11.74 0.35 14.08
N ARG A 40 12.38 -0.38 15.02
CA ARG A 40 12.10 -0.24 16.45
C ARG A 40 12.50 1.14 16.97
N ALA A 41 13.71 1.59 16.63
CA ALA A 41 14.21 2.90 17.02
C ALA A 41 13.34 4.00 16.41
N THR A 42 12.92 3.85 15.17
CA THR A 42 11.99 4.78 14.49
C THR A 42 10.67 4.92 15.25
N LEU A 43 10.04 3.81 15.63
CA LEU A 43 8.79 3.83 16.41
C LEU A 43 9.01 4.44 17.81
N ILE A 44 10.06 4.05 18.50
CA ILE A 44 10.38 4.60 19.85
C ILE A 44 10.58 6.10 19.77
N GLN A 45 11.36 6.59 18.82
CA GLN A 45 11.65 8.02 18.68
C GLN A 45 10.38 8.82 18.32
N LEU A 46 9.59 8.34 17.34
CA LEU A 46 8.38 9.01 16.91
C LEU A 46 7.33 9.05 18.03
N LEU A 47 7.05 7.91 18.66
CA LEU A 47 5.99 7.80 19.66
C LEU A 47 6.41 8.36 21.02
N GLY A 48 7.70 8.27 21.38
CA GLY A 48 8.26 8.89 22.58
C GLY A 48 8.36 10.43 22.50
N GLY A 49 8.34 10.98 21.28
CA GLY A 49 8.32 12.44 21.04
C GLY A 49 6.92 13.07 20.98
N LEU A 50 5.85 12.28 21.11
CA LEU A 50 4.50 12.83 21.13
C LEU A 50 4.24 13.69 22.38
N PRO A 51 3.58 14.84 22.26
CA PRO A 51 3.27 15.73 23.37
C PRO A 51 2.07 15.26 24.20
N ILE A 52 1.90 13.95 24.34
CA ILE A 52 0.79 13.31 25.07
C ILE A 52 1.32 12.10 25.86
N GLN A 53 0.84 11.97 27.09
CA GLN A 53 1.22 10.82 27.93
C GLN A 53 0.33 9.61 27.62
N PRO A 54 0.83 8.36 27.71
CA PRO A 54 0.02 7.15 27.49
C PRO A 54 -1.29 7.12 28.28
N ARG A 55 -1.28 7.62 29.54
CA ARG A 55 -2.48 7.69 30.41
C ARG A 55 -3.58 8.62 29.91
N GLU A 56 -3.29 9.50 28.95
CA GLU A 56 -4.25 10.41 28.32
C GLU A 56 -4.91 9.80 27.09
N ILE A 57 -4.42 8.60 26.67
CA ILE A 57 -4.94 7.85 25.52
C ILE A 57 -5.96 6.85 26.03
N ALA A 58 -7.22 6.99 25.61
CA ALA A 58 -8.30 6.10 26.04
C ALA A 58 -8.23 4.72 25.33
N ALA A 59 -7.82 4.69 24.06
CA ALA A 59 -7.56 3.48 23.30
C ALA A 59 -6.68 3.78 22.09
N TYR A 60 -5.96 2.74 21.60
CA TYR A 60 -5.17 2.84 20.38
C TYR A 60 -5.43 1.72 19.38
N CYS A 61 -5.20 2.01 18.09
CA CYS A 61 -4.98 1.01 17.04
C CYS A 61 -3.75 1.37 16.24
N VAL A 62 -2.88 0.38 16.03
CA VAL A 62 -1.62 0.51 15.30
C VAL A 62 -1.63 -0.47 14.14
N GLY A 63 -1.66 0.04 12.91
CA GLY A 63 -1.45 -0.72 11.69
C GLY A 63 0.02 -0.69 11.32
N LEU A 64 0.66 -1.85 11.21
CA LEU A 64 2.08 -1.96 10.87
C LEU A 64 2.29 -2.90 9.70
N ALA A 65 3.05 -2.43 8.71
CA ALA A 65 3.55 -3.27 7.64
C ALA A 65 4.35 -4.47 8.21
N GLY A 66 4.17 -5.64 7.60
CA GLY A 66 4.82 -6.87 8.06
C GLY A 66 4.14 -7.54 9.25
N HIS A 67 3.19 -6.89 9.91
CA HIS A 67 2.36 -7.54 10.94
C HIS A 67 1.50 -8.61 10.28
N SER A 68 1.40 -9.79 10.93
CA SER A 68 0.72 -10.99 10.42
C SER A 68 1.41 -11.70 9.24
N ASP A 69 2.52 -11.20 8.73
CA ASP A 69 3.30 -11.91 7.71
C ASP A 69 4.19 -13.01 8.33
N LEU A 70 4.86 -12.68 9.43
CA LEU A 70 5.68 -13.62 10.19
C LEU A 70 5.32 -13.53 11.69
N PRO A 71 5.04 -14.67 12.38
CA PRO A 71 4.67 -14.66 13.81
C PRO A 71 5.68 -13.93 14.70
N ARG A 72 6.99 -14.14 14.47
CA ARG A 72 8.04 -13.48 15.24
C ARG A 72 7.99 -11.96 15.11
N VAL A 73 7.78 -11.44 13.90
CA VAL A 73 7.67 -9.98 13.64
C VAL A 73 6.44 -9.41 14.34
N SER A 74 5.30 -10.09 14.23
CA SER A 74 4.04 -9.68 14.88
C SER A 74 4.19 -9.61 16.40
N ASP A 75 4.86 -10.61 17.00
CA ASP A 75 5.11 -10.65 18.44
C ASP A 75 6.02 -9.50 18.88
N GLU A 76 7.10 -9.23 18.16
CA GLU A 76 8.02 -8.14 18.45
C GLU A 76 7.36 -6.77 18.34
N GLN A 77 6.59 -6.53 17.26
CA GLN A 77 5.82 -5.31 17.07
C GLN A 77 4.79 -5.11 18.20
N SER A 78 4.02 -6.15 18.50
CA SER A 78 3.00 -6.11 19.57
C SER A 78 3.60 -5.88 20.95
N LYS A 79 4.77 -6.49 21.24
CA LYS A 79 5.49 -6.26 22.50
C LYS A 79 5.98 -4.82 22.61
N LEU A 80 6.57 -4.29 21.55
CA LEU A 80 7.06 -2.92 21.54
C LEU A 80 5.93 -1.91 21.79
N ILE A 81 4.82 -2.04 21.08
CA ILE A 81 3.69 -1.12 21.23
C ILE A 81 3.09 -1.19 22.64
N ARG A 82 2.93 -2.38 23.22
CA ARG A 82 2.46 -2.53 24.61
C ARG A 82 3.42 -1.89 25.63
N LEU A 83 4.73 -1.91 25.38
CA LEU A 83 5.70 -1.23 26.23
C LEU A 83 5.61 0.29 26.13
N LEU A 84 5.27 0.82 24.96
CA LEU A 84 5.12 2.27 24.74
C LEU A 84 3.79 2.82 25.30
N PHE A 85 2.74 1.98 25.37
CA PHE A 85 1.41 2.35 25.88
C PHE A 85 0.94 1.42 27.02
N PRO A 86 1.65 1.41 28.17
CA PRO A 86 1.34 0.50 29.27
C PRO A 86 -0.03 0.77 29.85
N GLY A 87 -0.85 -0.28 29.98
CA GLY A 87 -2.19 -0.21 30.55
C GLY A 87 -3.27 0.44 29.66
N VAL A 88 -2.91 0.90 28.47
CA VAL A 88 -3.88 1.46 27.52
C VAL A 88 -4.52 0.33 26.71
N PRO A 89 -5.87 0.25 26.62
CA PRO A 89 -6.54 -0.68 25.72
C PRO A 89 -6.14 -0.43 24.27
N GLY A 90 -5.79 -1.50 23.53
CA GLY A 90 -5.40 -1.28 22.15
C GLY A 90 -5.12 -2.56 21.39
N THR A 91 -4.93 -2.41 20.09
CA THR A 91 -4.62 -3.50 19.17
C THR A 91 -3.53 -3.11 18.19
N VAL A 92 -2.72 -4.11 17.79
CA VAL A 92 -1.76 -4.01 16.68
C VAL A 92 -2.26 -4.93 15.59
N VAL A 93 -2.36 -4.44 14.37
CA VAL A 93 -2.87 -5.15 13.19
C VAL A 93 -1.97 -4.89 11.99
N ASN A 94 -2.25 -5.55 10.86
CA ASN A 94 -1.59 -5.25 9.61
C ASN A 94 -2.02 -3.85 9.07
N ASP A 95 -1.12 -3.13 8.40
CA ASP A 95 -1.42 -1.84 7.77
C ASP A 95 -2.54 -1.93 6.72
N ALA A 96 -2.63 -3.06 5.98
CA ALA A 96 -3.73 -3.32 5.07
C ALA A 96 -5.08 -3.45 5.80
N GLN A 97 -5.10 -3.91 7.05
CA GLN A 97 -6.32 -4.02 7.83
C GLN A 97 -6.87 -2.65 8.22
N ILE A 98 -6.04 -1.72 8.70
CA ILE A 98 -6.51 -0.36 8.99
C ILE A 98 -6.96 0.38 7.73
N ALA A 99 -6.32 0.10 6.58
CA ALA A 99 -6.74 0.62 5.30
C ALA A 99 -8.14 0.08 4.90
N HIS A 100 -8.38 -1.22 5.10
CA HIS A 100 -9.68 -1.84 4.89
C HIS A 100 -10.74 -1.25 5.83
N ASP A 101 -10.41 -1.10 7.11
CA ASP A 101 -11.32 -0.51 8.12
C ASP A 101 -11.68 0.93 7.74
N GLY A 102 -10.73 1.71 7.23
CA GLY A 102 -10.97 3.05 6.70
C GLY A 102 -11.88 3.05 5.46
N ALA A 103 -11.71 2.07 4.57
CA ALA A 103 -12.52 1.98 3.36
C ALA A 103 -13.96 1.53 3.65
N PHE A 104 -14.19 0.56 4.53
CA PHE A 104 -15.46 -0.14 4.67
C PHE A 104 -16.09 -0.04 6.07
N LEU A 105 -15.48 0.62 7.04
CA LEU A 105 -15.97 0.70 8.44
C LEU A 105 -16.27 -0.70 9.01
N VAL A 106 -15.33 -1.64 8.85
CA VAL A 106 -15.44 -3.06 9.26
C VAL A 106 -16.51 -3.87 8.50
N GLN A 107 -17.21 -3.27 7.54
CA GLN A 107 -18.14 -4.03 6.69
C GLN A 107 -17.38 -4.95 5.74
N ALA A 108 -18.10 -5.97 5.23
CA ALA A 108 -17.54 -6.88 4.23
C ALA A 108 -17.13 -6.15 2.95
N GLY A 109 -15.99 -6.56 2.37
CA GLY A 109 -15.49 -6.00 1.11
C GLY A 109 -14.07 -6.43 0.79
N VAL A 110 -13.59 -6.03 -0.38
CA VAL A 110 -12.22 -6.24 -0.86
C VAL A 110 -11.55 -4.89 -1.05
N LEU A 111 -10.46 -4.65 -0.34
CA LEU A 111 -9.59 -3.51 -0.57
C LEU A 111 -8.42 -3.94 -1.45
N LEU A 112 -8.34 -3.39 -2.67
CA LEU A 112 -7.20 -3.50 -3.55
C LEU A 112 -6.14 -2.47 -3.16
N LEU A 113 -4.96 -2.94 -2.81
CA LEU A 113 -3.79 -2.11 -2.53
C LEU A 113 -2.84 -2.21 -3.73
N ALA A 114 -2.49 -1.08 -4.36
CA ALA A 114 -1.52 -1.04 -5.45
C ALA A 114 -0.65 0.23 -5.38
N GLY A 115 0.49 0.07 -4.74
CA GLY A 115 1.58 1.03 -4.64
C GLY A 115 2.86 0.42 -5.17
N THR A 116 3.95 0.45 -4.39
CA THR A 116 5.22 -0.23 -4.73
C THR A 116 5.01 -1.73 -4.96
N GLY A 117 4.20 -2.39 -4.12
CA GLY A 117 3.68 -3.75 -4.32
C GLY A 117 2.18 -3.75 -4.55
N SER A 118 1.56 -4.95 -4.67
CA SER A 118 0.12 -5.10 -4.85
C SER A 118 -0.44 -6.29 -4.08
N ALA A 119 -1.62 -6.11 -3.49
CA ALA A 119 -2.39 -7.16 -2.81
C ALA A 119 -3.88 -6.80 -2.76
N ALA A 120 -4.74 -7.80 -2.66
CA ALA A 120 -6.13 -7.62 -2.27
C ALA A 120 -6.33 -8.11 -0.83
N TRP A 121 -6.86 -7.25 0.03
CA TRP A 121 -7.22 -7.56 1.40
C TRP A 121 -8.72 -7.70 1.54
N THR A 122 -9.18 -8.77 2.17
CA THR A 122 -10.60 -9.07 2.31
C THR A 122 -11.03 -9.09 3.76
N SER A 123 -12.28 -8.72 4.01
CA SER A 123 -12.96 -8.96 5.28
C SER A 123 -14.40 -9.41 5.03
N ASP A 124 -14.89 -10.33 5.87
CA ASP A 124 -16.30 -10.76 5.87
C ASP A 124 -17.19 -9.86 6.74
N GLY A 125 -16.62 -8.83 7.38
CA GLY A 125 -17.32 -7.98 8.33
C GLY A 125 -17.61 -8.64 9.68
N GLN A 126 -17.17 -9.89 9.89
CA GLN A 126 -17.36 -10.67 11.12
C GLN A 126 -16.04 -11.01 11.81
N GLY A 127 -14.95 -10.36 11.40
CA GLY A 127 -13.61 -10.53 11.94
C GLY A 127 -12.72 -11.54 11.22
N ARG A 128 -13.19 -12.18 10.16
CA ARG A 128 -12.32 -12.99 9.29
C ARG A 128 -11.72 -12.12 8.20
N HIS A 129 -10.43 -12.27 8.00
CA HIS A 129 -9.66 -11.55 7.00
C HIS A 129 -8.94 -12.52 6.08
N GLY A 130 -8.73 -12.10 4.84
CA GLY A 130 -7.95 -12.84 3.86
C GLY A 130 -7.08 -11.94 3.02
N ARG A 131 -6.09 -12.52 2.35
CA ARG A 131 -5.20 -11.81 1.43
C ARG A 131 -4.99 -12.64 0.16
N VAL A 132 -5.05 -11.97 -0.98
CA VAL A 132 -4.66 -12.51 -2.29
C VAL A 132 -3.55 -11.62 -2.84
N GLY A 133 -2.48 -12.21 -3.33
CA GLY A 133 -1.27 -11.49 -3.75
C GLY A 133 -0.42 -11.00 -2.58
N GLY A 134 0.51 -10.08 -2.87
CA GLY A 134 1.38 -9.47 -1.86
C GLY A 134 2.51 -10.38 -1.38
N GLN A 135 3.02 -11.29 -2.25
CA GLN A 135 4.15 -12.15 -1.95
C GLN A 135 5.51 -11.53 -2.32
N GLY A 136 5.54 -10.26 -2.69
CA GLY A 136 6.75 -9.51 -3.02
C GLY A 136 7.14 -9.62 -4.50
N GLU A 137 8.14 -8.82 -4.89
CA GLU A 137 8.50 -8.60 -6.30
C GLU A 137 9.12 -9.80 -7.02
N ALA A 138 9.58 -10.80 -6.29
CA ALA A 138 10.27 -11.95 -6.89
C ALA A 138 9.31 -12.82 -7.73
N TYR A 139 8.09 -13.01 -7.25
CA TYR A 139 7.07 -13.86 -7.89
C TYR A 139 5.63 -13.42 -7.65
N GLY A 140 5.42 -12.20 -7.18
CA GLY A 140 4.14 -11.56 -6.93
C GLY A 140 4.18 -10.09 -7.31
N ASP A 141 3.36 -9.28 -6.62
CA ASP A 141 3.20 -7.85 -6.82
C ASP A 141 2.78 -7.46 -8.25
N GLU A 142 2.02 -8.34 -8.93
CA GLU A 142 1.54 -8.12 -10.29
C GLU A 142 0.68 -6.86 -10.38
N GLY A 143 0.90 -6.07 -11.43
CA GLY A 143 0.21 -4.80 -11.63
C GLY A 143 0.64 -3.65 -10.72
N SER A 144 1.58 -3.87 -9.79
CA SER A 144 2.14 -2.83 -8.92
C SER A 144 3.04 -1.84 -9.67
N ALA A 145 3.44 -0.75 -9.01
CA ALA A 145 4.41 0.20 -9.57
C ALA A 145 5.76 -0.47 -9.85
N HIS A 146 6.22 -1.40 -8.99
CA HIS A 146 7.44 -2.16 -9.26
C HIS A 146 7.27 -3.05 -10.50
N TRP A 147 6.14 -3.75 -10.64
CA TRP A 147 5.87 -4.57 -11.82
C TRP A 147 5.86 -3.73 -13.10
N ILE A 148 5.14 -2.60 -13.10
CA ILE A 148 5.08 -1.66 -14.24
C ILE A 148 6.48 -1.18 -14.61
N GLY A 149 7.25 -0.71 -13.62
CA GLY A 149 8.62 -0.22 -13.82
C GLY A 149 9.54 -1.28 -14.37
N ARG A 150 9.50 -2.51 -13.85
CA ARG A 150 10.26 -3.65 -14.33
C ARG A 150 9.91 -4.00 -15.78
N GLN A 151 8.62 -4.00 -16.13
CA GLN A 151 8.18 -4.24 -17.50
C GLN A 151 8.66 -3.15 -18.45
N ALA A 152 8.60 -1.88 -18.05
CA ALA A 152 9.08 -0.75 -18.82
C ALA A 152 10.60 -0.82 -19.04
N LEU A 153 11.37 -1.06 -17.98
CA LEU A 153 12.83 -1.23 -18.06
C LEU A 153 13.23 -2.41 -18.96
N SER A 154 12.53 -3.53 -18.85
CA SER A 154 12.76 -4.69 -19.72
C SER A 154 12.55 -4.35 -21.20
N ARG A 155 11.50 -3.60 -21.54
CA ARG A 155 11.25 -3.13 -22.92
C ARG A 155 12.30 -2.13 -23.38
N LEU A 156 12.66 -1.18 -22.53
CA LEU A 156 13.69 -0.20 -22.82
C LEU A 156 15.02 -0.86 -23.14
N VAL A 157 15.49 -1.78 -22.29
CA VAL A 157 16.77 -2.50 -22.49
C VAL A 157 16.74 -3.31 -23.80
N ARG A 158 15.62 -3.99 -24.11
CA ARG A 158 15.47 -4.74 -25.37
C ARG A 158 15.48 -3.84 -26.61
N ALA A 159 15.00 -2.61 -26.48
CA ALA A 159 15.04 -1.62 -27.55
C ALA A 159 16.48 -1.07 -27.75
N LEU A 160 17.21 -0.85 -26.64
CA LEU A 160 18.59 -0.37 -26.67
C LEU A 160 19.57 -1.38 -27.24
N ASP A 161 19.40 -2.67 -26.95
CA ASP A 161 20.29 -3.73 -27.50
C ASP A 161 19.82 -4.33 -28.84
N GLY A 162 18.74 -3.79 -29.41
CA GLY A 162 18.23 -4.16 -30.72
C GLY A 162 17.44 -5.46 -30.80
N ARG A 163 17.24 -6.18 -29.70
CA ARG A 163 16.43 -7.43 -29.66
C ARG A 163 14.97 -7.19 -30.01
N ARG A 164 14.43 -6.03 -29.66
CA ARG A 164 13.02 -5.68 -29.93
C ARG A 164 12.88 -4.17 -30.09
N PRO A 165 13.10 -3.64 -31.30
CA PRO A 165 13.00 -2.21 -31.54
C PRO A 165 11.60 -1.68 -31.20
N ASP A 166 11.54 -0.65 -30.38
CA ASP A 166 10.36 0.12 -30.07
C ASP A 166 10.79 1.60 -29.97
N PRO A 167 11.11 2.25 -31.08
CA PRO A 167 11.64 3.60 -31.09
C PRO A 167 10.73 4.61 -30.39
N PRO A 168 9.38 4.62 -30.60
CA PRO A 168 8.51 5.60 -29.96
C PRO A 168 8.57 5.51 -28.43
N PHE A 169 8.45 4.32 -27.86
CA PHE A 169 8.51 4.12 -26.42
C PHE A 169 9.90 4.42 -25.84
N LYS A 170 10.95 3.91 -26.51
CA LYS A 170 12.34 4.19 -26.10
C LYS A 170 12.62 5.68 -26.05
N ASP A 171 12.32 6.41 -27.13
CA ASP A 171 12.63 7.82 -27.26
C ASP A 171 11.79 8.69 -26.30
N ALA A 172 10.57 8.26 -25.98
CA ALA A 172 9.71 8.90 -24.99
C ALA A 172 10.15 8.64 -23.54
N LEU A 173 10.67 7.45 -23.23
CA LEU A 173 11.01 7.08 -21.85
C LEU A 173 12.44 7.49 -21.46
N LEU A 174 13.41 7.46 -22.40
CA LEU A 174 14.83 7.76 -22.11
C LEU A 174 15.08 9.11 -21.42
N PRO A 175 14.40 10.23 -21.78
CA PRO A 175 14.66 11.52 -21.17
C PRO A 175 14.48 11.55 -19.63
N TYR A 176 13.66 10.66 -19.09
CA TYR A 176 13.43 10.59 -17.64
C TYR A 176 14.64 10.06 -16.85
N PHE A 177 15.54 9.32 -17.51
CA PHE A 177 16.74 8.76 -16.86
C PHE A 177 17.90 9.73 -16.80
N GLN A 178 17.92 10.78 -17.65
CA GLN A 178 18.98 11.79 -17.76
C GLN A 178 20.37 11.15 -18.00
N LEU A 179 20.43 10.10 -18.82
CA LEU A 179 21.66 9.40 -19.16
C LEU A 179 22.36 10.12 -20.32
N GLU A 180 23.67 10.38 -20.20
CA GLU A 180 24.48 10.98 -21.24
C GLU A 180 24.63 10.03 -22.45
N ASP A 181 24.92 8.75 -22.20
CA ASP A 181 25.00 7.69 -23.19
C ASP A 181 24.06 6.55 -22.81
N PRO A 182 22.85 6.48 -23.42
CA PRO A 182 21.84 5.50 -23.05
C PRO A 182 22.16 4.11 -23.60
N THR A 183 22.81 3.30 -22.79
CA THR A 183 23.12 1.90 -23.03
C THR A 183 22.37 0.99 -22.06
N PRO A 184 22.22 -0.33 -22.36
CA PRO A 184 21.68 -1.28 -21.37
C PRO A 184 22.44 -1.26 -20.05
N HIS A 185 23.76 -1.05 -20.07
CA HIS A 185 24.60 -0.98 -18.88
C HIS A 185 24.32 0.28 -18.07
N ALA A 186 24.17 1.44 -18.70
CA ALA A 186 23.81 2.68 -18.03
C ALA A 186 22.45 2.60 -17.33
N VAL A 187 21.47 1.90 -17.92
CA VAL A 187 20.17 1.63 -17.27
C VAL A 187 20.33 0.71 -16.05
N LEU A 188 21.20 -0.29 -16.13
CA LEU A 188 21.50 -1.18 -15.01
C LEU A 188 22.17 -0.40 -13.87
N GLU A 189 23.19 0.42 -14.17
CA GLU A 189 23.84 1.29 -13.18
C GLU A 189 22.84 2.24 -12.52
N TRP A 190 21.99 2.90 -13.32
CA TRP A 190 20.94 3.76 -12.81
C TRP A 190 20.04 3.03 -11.81
N THR A 191 19.65 1.79 -12.10
CA THR A 191 18.79 0.99 -11.23
C THR A 191 19.45 0.71 -9.88
N HIS A 192 20.76 0.41 -9.89
CA HIS A 192 21.53 0.01 -8.70
C HIS A 192 22.23 1.18 -7.98
N ALA A 193 22.21 2.39 -8.53
CA ALA A 193 22.78 3.58 -7.86
C ALA A 193 21.94 4.08 -6.68
N THR A 194 21.42 3.14 -5.85
CA THR A 194 20.59 3.44 -4.67
C THR A 194 20.60 2.26 -3.70
N HIS A 195 20.38 2.54 -2.42
CA HIS A 195 20.17 1.50 -1.40
C HIS A 195 18.78 0.81 -1.49
N HIS A 196 17.88 1.36 -2.31
CA HIS A 196 16.51 0.84 -2.46
C HIS A 196 16.15 0.60 -3.95
N PRO A 197 16.75 -0.39 -4.63
CA PRO A 197 16.51 -0.65 -6.05
C PRO A 197 15.03 -0.91 -6.38
N ARG A 198 14.31 -1.61 -5.50
CA ARG A 198 12.88 -1.87 -5.64
C ARG A 198 12.05 -0.59 -5.77
N SER A 199 12.27 0.37 -4.87
CA SER A 199 11.57 1.66 -4.91
C SER A 199 11.96 2.48 -6.14
N ARG A 200 13.23 2.39 -6.56
CA ARG A 200 13.71 3.06 -7.77
C ARG A 200 13.07 2.49 -9.04
N ILE A 201 12.97 1.18 -9.16
CA ILE A 201 12.24 0.55 -10.25
C ILE A 201 10.77 0.97 -10.23
N ALA A 202 10.13 0.96 -9.05
CA ALA A 202 8.74 1.37 -8.90
C ALA A 202 8.50 2.83 -9.31
N SER A 203 9.47 3.73 -9.12
CA SER A 203 9.33 5.13 -9.54
C SER A 203 9.15 5.32 -11.05
N VAL A 204 9.61 4.35 -11.86
CA VAL A 204 9.42 4.40 -13.33
C VAL A 204 7.94 4.33 -13.71
N ALA A 205 7.08 3.74 -12.88
CA ALA A 205 5.65 3.62 -13.15
C ALA A 205 4.96 4.98 -13.37
N GLN A 206 5.37 6.02 -12.64
CA GLN A 206 4.84 7.37 -12.82
C GLN A 206 5.17 7.96 -14.19
N TRP A 207 6.34 7.62 -14.75
CA TRP A 207 6.75 8.06 -16.09
C TRP A 207 5.95 7.30 -17.16
N VAL A 208 5.74 5.99 -16.95
CA VAL A 208 4.90 5.17 -17.83
C VAL A 208 3.46 5.68 -17.83
N ASP A 209 2.90 6.04 -16.65
CA ASP A 209 1.55 6.60 -16.55
C ASP A 209 1.45 7.96 -17.27
N ALA A 210 2.44 8.84 -17.12
CA ALA A 210 2.50 10.11 -17.84
C ALA A 210 2.55 9.92 -19.36
N LEU A 211 3.32 8.96 -19.86
CA LEU A 211 3.38 8.62 -21.28
C LEU A 211 2.06 8.01 -21.78
N ALA A 212 1.43 7.16 -20.98
CA ALA A 212 0.12 6.59 -21.28
C ALA A 212 -0.98 7.68 -21.37
N ALA A 213 -0.90 8.69 -20.51
CA ALA A 213 -1.79 9.85 -20.55
C ALA A 213 -1.61 10.69 -21.84
N GLN A 214 -0.38 10.72 -22.39
CA GLN A 214 -0.06 11.35 -23.68
C GLN A 214 -0.43 10.47 -24.89
N GLY A 215 -0.89 9.23 -24.65
CA GLY A 215 -1.32 8.31 -25.69
C GLY A 215 -0.20 7.46 -26.28
N GLU A 216 0.98 7.36 -25.64
CA GLU A 216 2.04 6.46 -26.07
C GLU A 216 1.53 5.01 -26.00
N PRO A 217 1.57 4.24 -27.13
CA PRO A 217 0.85 2.96 -27.21
C PRO A 217 1.37 1.88 -26.25
N THR A 218 2.69 1.76 -26.11
CA THR A 218 3.33 0.75 -25.25
C THR A 218 3.08 1.06 -23.78
N ALA A 219 3.18 2.32 -23.36
CA ALA A 219 2.85 2.75 -22.01
C ALA A 219 1.36 2.53 -21.71
N THR A 220 0.47 2.88 -22.65
CA THR A 220 -0.98 2.65 -22.51
C THR A 220 -1.29 1.17 -22.34
N SER A 221 -0.65 0.31 -23.12
CA SER A 221 -0.81 -1.16 -23.01
C SER A 221 -0.34 -1.68 -21.66
N LEU A 222 0.82 -1.20 -21.17
CA LEU A 222 1.36 -1.59 -19.87
C LEU A 222 0.43 -1.20 -18.71
N MET A 223 -0.10 0.01 -18.72
CA MET A 223 -1.02 0.46 -17.66
C MET A 223 -2.35 -0.31 -17.68
N ARG A 224 -2.85 -0.66 -18.86
CA ARG A 224 -4.05 -1.51 -18.98
C ARG A 224 -3.80 -2.94 -18.51
N GLU A 225 -2.65 -3.53 -18.87
CA GLU A 225 -2.22 -4.85 -18.40
C GLU A 225 -2.12 -4.88 -16.87
N ALA A 226 -1.51 -3.85 -16.28
CA ALA A 226 -1.47 -3.71 -14.82
C ALA A 226 -2.87 -3.68 -14.21
N GLY A 227 -3.80 -2.92 -14.79
CA GLY A 227 -5.19 -2.89 -14.34
C GLY A 227 -5.89 -4.25 -14.43
N CYS A 228 -5.62 -5.05 -15.46
CA CYS A 228 -6.16 -6.40 -15.59
C CYS A 228 -5.63 -7.33 -14.50
N LEU A 229 -4.31 -7.34 -14.25
CA LEU A 229 -3.69 -8.14 -13.20
C LEU A 229 -4.19 -7.75 -11.80
N LEU A 230 -4.40 -6.47 -11.56
CA LEU A 230 -4.98 -5.99 -10.31
C LEU A 230 -6.45 -6.41 -10.14
N ALA A 231 -7.21 -6.45 -11.22
CA ALA A 231 -8.59 -6.96 -11.18
C ALA A 231 -8.65 -8.45 -10.83
N GLU A 232 -7.72 -9.26 -11.34
CA GLU A 232 -7.60 -10.68 -11.00
C GLU A 232 -7.44 -10.92 -9.49
N LEU A 233 -6.69 -10.07 -8.77
CA LEU A 233 -6.55 -10.16 -7.32
C LEU A 233 -7.90 -9.99 -6.61
N VAL A 234 -8.71 -9.03 -7.05
CA VAL A 234 -10.04 -8.79 -6.48
C VAL A 234 -11.00 -9.93 -6.82
N GLU A 235 -11.03 -10.39 -8.07
CA GLU A 235 -11.86 -11.50 -8.50
C GLU A 235 -11.54 -12.80 -7.75
N ALA A 236 -10.24 -13.12 -7.60
CA ALA A 236 -9.79 -14.28 -6.82
C ALA A 236 -10.20 -14.16 -5.34
N SER A 237 -10.21 -12.96 -4.79
CA SER A 237 -10.69 -12.69 -3.44
C SER A 237 -12.18 -13.00 -3.27
N TRP A 238 -13.00 -12.78 -4.30
CA TRP A 238 -14.44 -13.10 -4.26
C TRP A 238 -14.72 -14.58 -4.37
N LEU A 239 -13.87 -15.38 -5.04
CA LEU A 239 -14.04 -16.82 -5.18
C LEU A 239 -13.93 -17.57 -3.83
N GLY A 240 -13.14 -17.03 -2.89
CA GLY A 240 -12.97 -17.60 -1.55
C GLY A 240 -14.02 -17.17 -0.54
N GLN A 241 -14.98 -16.31 -0.92
CA GLN A 241 -15.99 -15.76 -0.01
C GLN A 241 -17.36 -16.45 -0.18
N SER A 242 -18.19 -16.34 0.88
CA SER A 242 -19.59 -16.76 0.81
C SER A 242 -20.32 -15.99 -0.29
N PRO A 243 -21.20 -16.65 -1.08
CA PRO A 243 -22.02 -15.99 -2.10
C PRO A 243 -22.90 -14.84 -1.57
N GLU A 244 -23.18 -14.84 -0.26
CA GLU A 244 -24.01 -13.83 0.40
C GLU A 244 -23.25 -12.52 0.67
N LEU A 245 -21.92 -12.53 0.63
CA LEU A 245 -21.13 -11.33 0.78
C LEU A 245 -21.22 -10.46 -0.48
N ALA A 246 -21.67 -9.23 -0.32
CA ALA A 246 -21.73 -8.28 -1.42
C ALA A 246 -20.33 -8.14 -2.05
N LYS A 247 -20.25 -8.35 -3.37
CA LYS A 247 -19.01 -8.17 -4.13
C LYS A 247 -18.66 -6.68 -4.24
N ARG A 248 -18.30 -6.08 -3.09
CA ARG A 248 -17.90 -4.68 -2.97
C ARG A 248 -16.38 -4.60 -3.01
N TRP A 249 -15.87 -3.60 -3.67
CA TRP A 249 -14.44 -3.34 -3.69
C TRP A 249 -14.12 -1.85 -3.57
N SER A 250 -12.96 -1.58 -3.03
CA SER A 250 -12.32 -0.26 -2.96
C SER A 250 -10.87 -0.39 -3.36
N CYS A 251 -10.18 0.70 -3.55
CA CYS A 251 -8.75 0.67 -3.86
C CYS A 251 -7.99 1.81 -3.19
N ALA A 252 -6.70 1.56 -2.95
CA ALA A 252 -5.76 2.54 -2.44
C ALA A 252 -4.34 2.29 -3.00
N GLY A 253 -3.52 3.33 -3.01
CA GLY A 253 -2.15 3.30 -3.52
C GLY A 253 -1.99 4.10 -4.81
N SER A 254 -0.72 4.44 -5.14
CA SER A 254 -0.41 5.37 -6.24
C SER A 254 -0.82 4.85 -7.62
N VAL A 255 -0.75 3.55 -7.86
CA VAL A 255 -1.09 2.94 -9.15
C VAL A 255 -2.58 3.04 -9.44
N THR A 256 -3.42 2.90 -8.40
CA THR A 256 -4.88 2.99 -8.55
C THR A 256 -5.37 4.40 -8.87
N GLY A 257 -4.52 5.42 -8.78
CA GLY A 257 -4.80 6.78 -9.24
C GLY A 257 -4.70 6.99 -10.76
N SER A 258 -4.08 6.04 -11.49
CA SER A 258 -3.96 6.11 -12.94
C SER A 258 -5.31 5.95 -13.63
N ALA A 259 -5.64 6.86 -14.56
CA ALA A 259 -6.89 6.79 -15.33
C ALA A 259 -7.00 5.48 -16.13
N ARG A 260 -5.90 4.97 -16.69
CA ARG A 260 -5.87 3.72 -17.47
C ARG A 260 -6.11 2.48 -16.61
N VAL A 261 -5.55 2.47 -15.40
CA VAL A 261 -5.77 1.40 -14.41
C VAL A 261 -7.22 1.46 -13.92
N GLN A 262 -7.73 2.64 -13.56
CA GLN A 262 -9.12 2.83 -13.14
C GLN A 262 -10.11 2.36 -14.21
N GLU A 263 -9.90 2.75 -15.47
CA GLU A 263 -10.73 2.31 -16.60
C GLU A 263 -10.80 0.76 -16.69
N ALA A 264 -9.66 0.07 -16.55
CA ALA A 264 -9.60 -1.38 -16.57
C ALA A 264 -10.33 -2.01 -15.37
N LEU A 265 -10.10 -1.50 -14.15
CA LEU A 265 -10.74 -1.97 -12.93
C LEU A 265 -12.26 -1.80 -12.98
N MET A 266 -12.75 -0.61 -13.34
CA MET A 266 -14.20 -0.32 -13.44
C MET A 266 -14.87 -1.22 -14.47
N ARG A 267 -14.24 -1.43 -15.62
CA ARG A 267 -14.77 -2.31 -16.68
C ARG A 267 -14.85 -3.77 -16.23
N LEU A 268 -13.83 -4.31 -15.57
CA LEU A 268 -13.74 -5.73 -15.21
C LEU A 268 -14.52 -6.05 -13.93
N LEU A 269 -14.40 -5.23 -12.90
CA LEU A 269 -14.99 -5.47 -11.59
C LEU A 269 -16.43 -4.94 -11.46
N GLY A 270 -16.84 -4.04 -12.35
CA GLY A 270 -18.13 -3.36 -12.35
C GLY A 270 -18.17 -2.12 -11.46
N GLU A 271 -18.50 -0.99 -12.06
CA GLU A 271 -18.59 0.31 -11.41
C GLU A 271 -19.58 0.32 -10.24
N SER A 272 -20.73 -0.35 -10.38
CA SER A 272 -21.76 -0.44 -9.35
C SER A 272 -21.31 -1.15 -8.06
N ARG A 273 -20.17 -1.84 -8.10
CA ARG A 273 -19.56 -2.55 -6.94
C ARG A 273 -18.44 -1.75 -6.30
N TYR A 274 -18.01 -0.68 -6.95
CA TYR A 274 -16.98 0.19 -6.41
C TYR A 274 -17.53 1.03 -5.26
N CYS A 275 -16.80 1.02 -4.14
CA CYS A 275 -17.11 1.81 -2.96
C CYS A 275 -15.89 2.71 -2.69
N PRO A 276 -15.98 4.02 -2.90
CA PRO A 276 -14.94 4.93 -2.46
C PRO A 276 -14.64 4.73 -0.98
N ALA A 277 -13.36 4.80 -0.61
CA ALA A 277 -12.97 4.69 0.80
C ALA A 277 -13.63 5.83 1.61
N VAL A 278 -14.21 5.49 2.76
CA VAL A 278 -14.86 6.47 3.66
C VAL A 278 -13.80 7.30 4.37
N TYR A 279 -12.74 6.65 4.83
CA TYR A 279 -11.63 7.23 5.57
C TYR A 279 -10.28 6.79 4.98
N THR A 280 -9.24 7.55 5.29
CA THR A 280 -7.85 7.15 5.06
C THR A 280 -7.46 5.97 5.98
N PRO A 281 -6.37 5.23 5.69
CA PRO A 281 -5.89 4.16 6.58
C PRO A 281 -5.66 4.64 8.03
N LEU A 282 -5.05 5.81 8.18
CA LEU A 282 -4.78 6.42 9.48
C LEU A 282 -6.07 6.74 10.27
N GLU A 283 -7.08 7.26 9.60
CA GLU A 283 -8.41 7.51 10.20
C GLU A 283 -9.13 6.19 10.49
N GLY A 284 -8.94 5.15 9.65
CA GLY A 284 -9.42 3.79 9.91
C GLY A 284 -8.84 3.21 11.20
N ALA A 285 -7.56 3.45 11.48
CA ALA A 285 -6.94 3.08 12.75
C ALA A 285 -7.62 3.80 13.94
N VAL A 286 -7.84 5.11 13.85
CA VAL A 286 -8.53 5.87 14.92
C VAL A 286 -9.95 5.36 15.10
N TRP A 287 -10.68 5.11 14.01
CA TRP A 287 -12.02 4.57 14.06
C TRP A 287 -12.06 3.21 14.78
N ARG A 288 -11.13 2.30 14.43
CA ARG A 288 -11.00 0.99 15.08
C ARG A 288 -10.67 1.10 16.58
N ALA A 289 -9.82 2.04 16.97
CA ALA A 289 -9.55 2.34 18.38
C ALA A 289 -10.84 2.75 19.13
N GLY A 290 -11.72 3.51 18.48
CA GLY A 290 -13.03 3.90 19.02
C GLY A 290 -13.97 2.71 19.20
N GLU A 291 -14.05 1.81 18.23
CA GLU A 291 -14.87 0.58 18.33
C GLU A 291 -14.37 -0.34 19.47
N LEU A 292 -13.04 -0.48 19.59
CA LEU A 292 -12.46 -1.23 20.70
C LEU A 292 -12.85 -0.64 22.05
N LEU A 293 -12.82 0.68 22.20
CA LEU A 293 -13.21 1.36 23.44
C LEU A 293 -14.69 1.12 23.79
N LYS A 294 -15.60 1.09 22.80
CA LYS A 294 -17.01 0.76 23.00
C LYS A 294 -17.22 -0.68 23.50
N SER A 295 -16.42 -1.62 23.00
CA SER A 295 -16.51 -3.04 23.39
C SER A 295 -15.96 -3.34 24.78
N VAL A 296 -15.11 -2.48 25.33
CA VAL A 296 -14.49 -2.64 26.67
C VAL A 296 -15.28 -1.89 27.77
N ARG A 297 -16.13 -0.93 27.40
CA ARG A 297 -17.03 -0.28 28.36
C ARG A 297 -18.26 -1.18 28.60
N PRO A 298 -18.55 -1.53 29.86
CA PRO A 298 -19.71 -2.36 30.21
C PRO A 298 -21.04 -1.66 29.90
#